data_50ab2282d744d83bfebf94cdf419f827
#
_entry.id   50ab2282d744d83bfebf94cdf419f827
#
_cell.length_a   1.000
_cell.length_b   1.000
_cell.length_c   1.000
_cell.angle_alpha   90.00
_cell.angle_beta   90.00
_cell.angle_gamma   90.00
#
_symmetry.space_group_name_H-M   'P 1'
#
loop_
_entity.id
_entity.type
_entity.pdbx_description
1 polymer ?
#
loop_
_entity_poly.entity_id
_entity_poly.type
_entity_poly.pdbx_seq_one_letter_code
_entity_poly.pdbx_strand_id
1 'polypeptide(L)'
;ICIQIMNATQDRGLRISVMPRSLHIPTQEWFNANRILKSVLQSDTGNNAINVLKATNAFPEGIKLNHYFTNPNAWFIRTNIPNGPQFFWRSKPVFDQDNDFDTKNAKAASYMRFSAGITDARGLYGSEGP
;
A
#
# COMPACT_ATOMS: atom_id res chain seq x y z
N ILE A 1 11.25 -8.91 8.12
CA ILE A 1 11.07 -7.95 7.04
C ILE A 1 11.25 -6.50 7.49
N CYS A 2 10.68 -6.07 8.63
CA CYS A 2 10.87 -4.69 9.12
C CYS A 2 12.36 -4.33 9.32
N ILE A 3 13.17 -5.24 9.85
CA ILE A 3 14.63 -5.06 9.97
C ILE A 3 15.29 -4.92 8.60
N GLN A 4 14.87 -5.70 7.61
CA GLN A 4 15.39 -5.59 6.23
C GLN A 4 15.07 -4.23 5.62
N ILE A 5 13.85 -3.72 5.83
CA ILE A 5 13.45 -2.40 5.38
C ILE A 5 14.33 -1.31 6.01
N MET A 6 14.54 -1.37 7.33
CA MET A 6 15.36 -0.39 8.06
C MET A 6 16.86 -0.46 7.71
N ASN A 7 17.33 -1.60 7.22
CA ASN A 7 18.71 -1.78 6.75
C ASN A 7 18.89 -1.48 5.25
N ALA A 8 17.91 -0.90 4.60
CA ALA A 8 17.99 -0.56 3.18
C ALA A 8 19.15 0.40 2.88
N THR A 9 19.77 0.22 1.74
CA THR A 9 20.89 1.03 1.24
C THR A 9 20.53 1.65 -0.10
N GLN A 10 21.14 2.78 -0.42
CA GLN A 10 21.10 3.31 -1.78
C GLN A 10 22.07 2.55 -2.70
N ASP A 11 22.01 2.83 -3.99
CA ASP A 11 22.74 2.12 -5.03
C ASP A 11 24.27 2.12 -4.87
N ARG A 12 24.80 3.09 -4.11
CA ARG A 12 26.23 3.20 -3.76
C ARG A 12 26.59 2.55 -2.41
N GLY A 13 25.67 1.80 -1.80
CA GLY A 13 25.88 1.09 -0.54
C GLY A 13 25.75 1.95 0.73
N LEU A 14 25.42 3.23 0.62
CA LEU A 14 25.19 4.07 1.79
C LEU A 14 23.82 3.75 2.40
N ARG A 15 23.76 3.67 3.72
CA ARG A 15 22.50 3.44 4.45
C ARG A 15 21.57 4.63 4.32
N ILE A 16 20.29 4.35 4.17
CA ILE A 16 19.22 5.35 4.12
C ILE A 16 18.22 5.11 5.24
N SER A 17 17.56 6.16 5.69
CA SER A 17 16.54 6.06 6.74
C SER A 17 15.20 5.66 6.11
N VAL A 18 14.95 4.37 6.01
CA VAL A 18 13.68 3.81 5.54
C VAL A 18 12.92 3.18 6.70
N MET A 19 11.66 3.55 6.85
CA MET A 19 10.78 3.03 7.89
C MET A 19 9.49 2.49 7.29
N PRO A 20 8.95 1.38 7.80
CA PRO A 20 7.64 0.91 7.41
C PRO A 20 6.57 1.93 7.82
N ARG A 21 5.52 2.10 7.01
CA ARG A 21 4.41 3.04 7.25
C ARG A 21 3.08 2.35 7.41
N SER A 22 2.70 1.55 6.44
CA SER A 22 1.42 0.86 6.41
C SER A 22 1.55 -0.56 5.90
N LEU A 23 0.73 -1.45 6.45
CA LEU A 23 0.59 -2.83 6.00
C LEU A 23 -0.69 -2.96 5.17
N HIS A 24 -0.56 -3.39 3.92
CA HIS A 24 -1.67 -3.65 3.01
C HIS A 24 -1.91 -5.15 2.91
N ILE A 25 -3.14 -5.58 3.19
CA ILE A 25 -3.53 -7.00 3.25
C ILE A 25 -4.87 -7.24 2.58
N PRO A 26 -5.13 -8.47 2.12
CA PRO A 26 -6.45 -8.88 1.66
C PRO A 26 -7.44 -9.02 2.83
N THR A 27 -8.70 -9.18 2.50
CA THR A 27 -9.79 -9.30 3.48
C THR A 27 -9.67 -10.54 4.37
N GLN A 28 -9.15 -11.63 3.83
CA GLN A 28 -8.99 -12.91 4.54
C GLN A 28 -8.02 -12.81 5.72
N GLU A 29 -6.96 -12.02 5.58
CA GLU A 29 -5.92 -11.86 6.60
C GLU A 29 -6.24 -10.78 7.65
N TRP A 30 -7.41 -10.14 7.58
CA TRP A 30 -7.77 -9.05 8.47
C TRP A 30 -7.69 -9.39 9.96
N PHE A 31 -8.31 -10.49 10.36
CA PHE A 31 -8.34 -10.89 11.76
C PHE A 31 -6.97 -11.34 12.26
N ASN A 32 -6.23 -12.08 11.42
CA ASN A 32 -4.89 -12.55 11.74
C ASN A 32 -3.91 -11.38 11.94
N ALA A 33 -3.90 -10.41 11.02
CA ALA A 33 -3.07 -9.22 11.12
C ALA A 33 -3.39 -8.37 12.37
N ASN A 34 -4.68 -8.20 12.69
CA ASN A 34 -5.07 -7.49 13.92
C ASN A 34 -4.63 -8.25 15.19
N ARG A 35 -4.73 -9.59 15.21
CA ARG A 35 -4.24 -10.42 16.32
C ARG A 35 -2.74 -10.21 16.51
N ILE A 36 -1.95 -10.24 15.44
CA ILE A 36 -0.49 -10.09 15.49
C ILE A 36 -0.08 -8.66 15.90
N LEU A 37 -0.68 -7.64 15.30
CA LEU A 37 -0.22 -6.26 15.45
C LEU A 37 -0.84 -5.52 16.64
N LYS A 38 -2.04 -5.92 17.10
CA LYS A 38 -2.75 -5.19 18.16
C LYS A 38 -2.80 -5.92 19.50
N SER A 39 -2.36 -7.19 19.59
CA SER A 39 -2.27 -7.87 20.88
C SER A 39 -1.36 -7.13 21.85
N VAL A 40 -1.68 -7.20 23.13
CA VAL A 40 -0.86 -6.53 24.16
C VAL A 40 0.38 -7.35 24.48
N LEU A 41 0.22 -8.66 24.55
CA LEU A 41 1.28 -9.62 24.80
C LEU A 41 1.58 -10.39 23.50
N GLN A 42 2.75 -11.00 23.45
CA GLN A 42 3.14 -11.84 22.34
C GLN A 42 2.21 -13.06 22.27
N SER A 43 1.49 -13.20 21.16
CA SER A 43 0.61 -14.36 20.94
C SER A 43 1.44 -15.65 20.80
N ASP A 44 0.86 -16.75 21.27
CA ASP A 44 1.40 -18.11 21.16
C ASP A 44 2.68 -18.40 22.00
N THR A 45 2.98 -17.58 22.99
CA THR A 45 4.06 -17.87 23.94
C THR A 45 3.54 -17.88 25.37
N GLY A 46 4.03 -18.83 26.20
CA GLY A 46 3.76 -18.87 27.64
C GLY A 46 4.45 -17.74 28.42
N ASN A 47 5.27 -16.94 27.79
CA ASN A 47 5.96 -15.81 28.39
C ASN A 47 5.09 -14.55 28.27
N ASN A 48 4.96 -13.80 29.37
CA ASN A 48 4.28 -12.50 29.37
C ASN A 48 5.13 -11.39 28.69
N ALA A 49 5.72 -11.70 27.53
CA ALA A 49 6.50 -10.77 26.78
C ALA A 49 5.60 -9.74 26.07
N ILE A 50 6.04 -8.49 26.06
CA ILE A 50 5.33 -7.40 25.38
C ILE A 50 5.37 -7.61 23.86
N ASN A 51 4.24 -7.34 23.19
CA ASN A 51 4.22 -7.29 21.73
C ASN A 51 4.97 -6.04 21.24
N VAL A 52 6.20 -6.25 20.79
CA VAL A 52 7.10 -5.17 20.35
C VAL A 52 6.53 -4.41 19.14
N LEU A 53 5.83 -5.07 18.23
CA LEU A 53 5.24 -4.43 17.04
C LEU A 53 4.20 -3.37 17.44
N LYS A 54 3.42 -3.65 18.49
CA LYS A 54 2.47 -2.70 19.04
C LYS A 54 3.18 -1.61 19.85
N ALA A 55 4.12 -2.00 20.72
CA ALA A 55 4.81 -1.06 21.61
C ALA A 55 5.62 -0.02 20.83
N THR A 56 6.26 -0.41 19.73
CA THR A 56 7.06 0.49 18.88
C THR A 56 6.23 1.22 17.82
N ASN A 57 4.93 0.92 17.70
CA ASN A 57 4.09 1.42 16.63
C ASN A 57 4.73 1.23 15.25
N ALA A 58 5.13 -0.01 14.96
CA ALA A 58 5.90 -0.35 13.75
C ALA A 58 5.22 0.08 12.43
N PHE A 59 3.90 0.21 12.43
CA PHE A 59 3.10 0.70 11.30
C PHE A 59 2.28 1.92 11.71
N PRO A 60 2.84 3.15 11.66
CA PRO A 60 2.14 4.36 12.11
C PRO A 60 0.82 4.62 11.38
N GLU A 61 0.72 4.29 10.10
CA GLU A 61 -0.50 4.43 9.29
C GLU A 61 -1.45 3.21 9.43
N GLY A 62 -1.05 2.20 10.21
CA GLY A 62 -1.83 1.02 10.54
C GLY A 62 -2.00 0.04 9.38
N ILE A 63 -3.04 -0.80 9.51
CA ILE A 63 -3.40 -1.81 8.54
C ILE A 63 -4.37 -1.21 7.53
N LYS A 64 -4.09 -1.38 6.25
CA LYS A 64 -4.95 -0.99 5.11
C LYS A 64 -5.50 -2.24 4.44
N LEU A 65 -6.81 -2.38 4.50
CA LEU A 65 -7.51 -3.47 3.84
C LEU A 65 -7.67 -3.18 2.35
N ASN A 66 -7.30 -4.13 1.50
CA ASN A 66 -7.50 -4.02 0.07
C ASN A 66 -8.42 -5.14 -0.43
N HIS A 67 -9.61 -4.75 -0.86
CA HIS A 67 -10.64 -5.67 -1.38
C HIS A 67 -10.34 -6.21 -2.78
N TYR A 68 -9.38 -5.61 -3.49
CA TYR A 68 -9.04 -5.97 -4.86
C TYR A 68 -7.88 -6.96 -4.98
N PHE A 69 -7.31 -7.40 -3.85
CA PHE A 69 -6.30 -8.45 -3.90
C PHE A 69 -6.95 -9.79 -4.24
N THR A 70 -6.49 -10.38 -5.33
CA THR A 70 -6.96 -11.70 -5.79
C THR A 70 -6.31 -12.85 -5.03
N ASN A 71 -5.07 -12.66 -4.59
CA ASN A 71 -4.36 -13.66 -3.79
C ASN A 71 -4.67 -13.44 -2.30
N PRO A 72 -5.25 -14.44 -1.59
CA PRO A 72 -5.62 -14.32 -0.18
C PRO A 72 -4.42 -14.20 0.78
N ASN A 73 -3.23 -14.62 0.36
CA ASN A 73 -2.03 -14.64 1.20
C ASN A 73 -1.07 -13.48 0.90
N ALA A 74 -1.38 -12.66 -0.09
CA ALA A 74 -0.51 -11.55 -0.49
C ALA A 74 -0.55 -10.42 0.55
N TRP A 75 0.61 -9.85 0.85
CA TRP A 75 0.71 -8.67 1.71
C TRP A 75 1.81 -7.74 1.22
N PHE A 76 1.60 -6.44 1.46
CA PHE A 76 2.55 -5.41 1.05
C PHE A 76 2.75 -4.39 2.17
N ILE A 77 3.99 -3.93 2.32
CA ILE A 77 4.37 -2.88 3.26
C ILE A 77 4.81 -1.66 2.46
N ARG A 78 4.12 -0.56 2.67
CA ARG A 78 4.53 0.74 2.15
C ARG A 78 5.51 1.39 3.13
N THR A 79 6.55 2.01 2.59
CA THR A 79 7.58 2.71 3.37
C THR A 79 7.40 4.24 3.30
N ASN A 80 8.25 4.97 4.01
CA ASN A 80 8.27 6.43 4.02
C ASN A 80 9.00 7.07 2.82
N ILE A 81 9.45 6.28 1.85
CA ILE A 81 10.13 6.81 0.66
C ILE A 81 9.14 7.63 -0.19
N PRO A 82 9.48 8.89 -0.51
CA PRO A 82 8.54 9.79 -1.20
C PRO A 82 8.25 9.37 -2.64
N ASN A 83 9.20 8.72 -3.30
CA ASN A 83 9.10 8.32 -4.72
C ASN A 83 8.73 6.85 -4.92
N GLY A 84 8.01 6.24 -3.99
CA GLY A 84 7.49 4.89 -4.12
C GLY A 84 6.36 4.81 -5.17
N PRO A 85 5.23 4.17 -4.85
CA PRO A 85 4.08 4.14 -5.75
C PRO A 85 3.55 5.54 -6.03
N GLN A 86 3.46 5.90 -7.31
CA GLN A 86 2.99 7.21 -7.76
C GLN A 86 1.89 7.07 -8.80
N PHE A 87 0.99 8.04 -8.81
CA PHE A 87 -0.10 8.14 -9.75
C PHE A 87 -0.02 9.50 -10.47
N PHE A 88 0.04 9.46 -11.79
CA PHE A 88 0.21 10.66 -12.63
C PHE A 88 -1.04 10.89 -13.48
N TRP A 89 -1.63 12.04 -13.35
CA TRP A 89 -2.66 12.52 -14.25
C TRP A 89 -2.04 13.21 -15.47
N ARG A 90 -2.29 12.68 -16.66
CA ARG A 90 -2.03 13.39 -17.90
C ARG A 90 -3.20 14.29 -18.26
N SER A 91 -4.42 13.77 -18.10
CA SER A 91 -5.66 14.53 -18.23
C SER A 91 -6.62 14.09 -17.14
N LYS A 92 -7.07 15.03 -16.32
CA LYS A 92 -8.12 14.76 -15.31
C LYS A 92 -9.43 14.43 -16.02
N PRO A 93 -10.39 13.77 -15.35
CA PRO A 93 -11.70 13.50 -15.92
C PRO A 93 -12.34 14.80 -16.42
N VAL A 94 -12.67 14.83 -17.71
CA VAL A 94 -13.41 15.90 -18.37
C VAL A 94 -14.69 15.29 -18.91
N PHE A 95 -15.78 16.00 -18.76
CA PHE A 95 -17.08 15.61 -19.28
C PHE A 95 -17.53 16.66 -20.29
N ASP A 96 -17.75 16.23 -21.53
CA ASP A 96 -18.23 17.07 -22.63
C ASP A 96 -19.61 16.62 -23.07
N GLN A 97 -20.46 17.58 -23.40
CA GLN A 97 -21.76 17.37 -23.99
C GLN A 97 -21.89 18.19 -25.27
N ASP A 98 -22.39 17.56 -26.30
CA ASP A 98 -22.70 18.22 -27.56
C ASP A 98 -24.02 17.69 -28.13
N ASN A 99 -24.68 18.54 -28.91
CA ASN A 99 -25.90 18.16 -29.61
C ASN A 99 -25.58 17.95 -31.09
N ASP A 100 -25.92 16.79 -31.59
CA ASP A 100 -25.86 16.51 -33.03
C ASP A 100 -26.88 17.36 -33.75
N PHE A 101 -26.43 18.26 -34.65
CA PHE A 101 -27.30 19.16 -35.37
C PHE A 101 -28.24 18.42 -36.32
N ASP A 102 -27.77 17.34 -36.99
CA ASP A 102 -28.51 16.59 -37.98
C ASP A 102 -29.57 15.67 -37.38
N THR A 103 -29.21 14.94 -36.32
CA THR A 103 -30.09 13.95 -35.70
C THR A 103 -30.84 14.45 -34.47
N LYS A 104 -30.50 15.65 -33.98
CA LYS A 104 -31.02 16.23 -32.72
C LYS A 104 -30.80 15.37 -31.46
N ASN A 105 -29.88 14.41 -31.54
CA ASN A 105 -29.51 13.56 -30.41
C ASN A 105 -28.48 14.25 -29.52
N ALA A 106 -28.64 14.13 -28.19
CA ALA A 106 -27.63 14.55 -27.23
C ALA A 106 -26.50 13.53 -27.21
N LYS A 107 -25.25 13.99 -27.37
CA LYS A 107 -24.04 13.19 -27.24
C LYS A 107 -23.30 13.61 -25.98
N ALA A 108 -22.87 12.66 -25.16
CA ALA A 108 -22.06 12.90 -23.97
C ALA A 108 -20.81 12.03 -24.02
N ALA A 109 -19.66 12.62 -23.72
CA ALA A 109 -18.39 11.93 -23.66
C ALA A 109 -17.67 12.24 -22.37
N SER A 110 -17.04 11.24 -21.77
CA SER A 110 -16.10 11.42 -20.67
C SER A 110 -14.73 10.92 -21.06
N TYR A 111 -13.72 11.70 -20.78
CA TYR A 111 -12.34 11.39 -21.13
C TYR A 111 -11.41 11.62 -19.96
N MET A 112 -10.53 10.66 -19.69
CA MET A 112 -9.44 10.79 -18.72
C MET A 112 -8.20 10.03 -19.20
N ARG A 113 -7.03 10.49 -18.80
CA ARG A 113 -5.76 9.78 -19.01
C ARG A 113 -4.91 9.84 -17.76
N PHE A 114 -4.42 8.70 -17.35
CA PHE A 114 -3.53 8.57 -16.19
C PHE A 114 -2.48 7.49 -16.46
N SER A 115 -1.45 7.51 -15.62
CA SER A 115 -0.45 6.44 -15.53
C SER A 115 -0.13 6.21 -14.06
N ALA A 116 0.11 4.96 -13.70
CA ALA A 116 0.56 4.59 -12.37
C ALA A 116 1.89 3.82 -12.49
N GLY A 117 2.78 4.02 -11.55
CA GLY A 117 4.06 3.33 -11.55
C GLY A 117 4.79 3.45 -10.22
N ILE A 118 5.88 2.69 -10.09
CA ILE A 118 6.78 2.72 -8.95
C ILE A 118 8.10 3.30 -9.44
N THR A 119 8.49 4.44 -8.89
CA THR A 119 9.75 5.10 -9.27
C THR A 119 10.92 4.58 -8.44
N ASP A 120 10.68 4.27 -7.16
CA ASP A 120 11.68 3.67 -6.27
C ASP A 120 11.14 2.37 -5.69
N ALA A 121 11.82 1.25 -6.01
CA ALA A 121 11.43 -0.09 -5.55
C ALA A 121 11.44 -0.22 -4.01
N ARG A 122 12.23 0.60 -3.32
CA ARG A 122 12.29 0.62 -1.85
C ARG A 122 11.04 1.23 -1.20
N GLY A 123 10.15 1.80 -2.00
CA GLY A 123 8.86 2.34 -1.55
C GLY A 123 7.81 1.28 -1.21
N LEU A 124 7.99 0.06 -1.72
CA LEU A 124 7.04 -1.03 -1.53
C LEU A 124 7.78 -2.36 -1.36
N TYR A 125 7.51 -3.05 -0.29
CA TYR A 125 7.97 -4.41 -0.01
C TYR A 125 6.77 -5.33 0.13
N GLY A 126 6.88 -6.56 -0.34
CA GLY A 126 5.77 -7.49 -0.23
C GLY A 126 6.13 -8.90 -0.57
N SER A 127 5.14 -9.78 -0.41
CA SER A 127 5.17 -11.18 -0.81
C SER A 127 3.80 -11.55 -1.34
N GLU A 128 3.79 -12.38 -2.35
CA GLU A 128 2.54 -12.96 -2.86
C GLU A 128 2.02 -14.10 -1.96
N GLY A 129 2.81 -14.48 -0.95
CA GLY A 129 2.53 -15.64 -0.11
C GLY A 129 2.97 -16.95 -0.77
N PRO A 130 2.88 -18.06 -0.06
CA PRO A 130 3.11 -19.38 -0.60
C PRO A 130 1.98 -19.83 -1.52
#